data_feff7d81661afc921529bca776eae684
#
_entry.id   feff7d81661afc921529bca776eae684
#
_cell.length_a   1.000
_cell.length_b   1.000
_cell.length_c   1.000
_cell.angle_alpha   90.00
_cell.angle_beta   90.00
_cell.angle_gamma   90.00
#
_symmetry.space_group_name_H-M   'P 1'
#
loop_
_entity.id
_entity.type
_entity.pdbx_description
1 polymer ?
#
loop_
_entity_poly.entity_id
_entity_poly.type
_entity_poly.pdbx_seq_one_letter_code
_entity_poly.pdbx_strand_id
1 'polypeptide(L)'
;MNPVMFNIGRVEFRWYSFFVLIAVLVGFVLALREGKRRNIDKDIIFDMGFYTVIFGILGARLYYVLFNLDVYQHDFLEIFRLWNGGLAIHGGILIGLLTIYLFSKLRKVNMLELTDIVAPSLVLGQAIGRWGNFFNSEAHGPVTTLTNLQSLKIIPDFVIKGMKIDGVYYHPTFYYEFLWCLLGFIIILLVRKFYKNRKSGQITCLYLMIYSLGRFFIESLRTDSLMIKTFKAAQVISVILFVASFIFFIILLFKKEEKVKIKTNKRIEKKENKNDNKLDNEVKEDKKVKTTSTKAVTKKTTKKTSTKTSSKKTSSTKKTKKAKSE
;
A
#
# COMPACT_ATOMS: atom_id res chain seq x y z
N MET A 1 -0.17 22.97 -19.44
CA MET A 1 1.08 22.39 -18.89
C MET A 1 1.56 21.23 -19.76
N ASN A 2 2.84 20.80 -19.70
CA ASN A 2 3.27 19.62 -20.44
C ASN A 2 2.96 18.36 -19.57
N PRO A 3 2.10 17.43 -20.01
CA PRO A 3 1.79 16.22 -19.28
C PRO A 3 2.95 15.20 -19.28
N VAL A 4 3.87 15.32 -20.27
CA VAL A 4 5.04 14.44 -20.40
C VAL A 4 6.19 15.01 -19.56
N MET A 5 6.72 14.20 -18.66
CA MET A 5 7.85 14.53 -17.80
C MET A 5 9.18 14.41 -18.59
N PHE A 6 9.37 13.25 -19.24
CA PHE A 6 10.49 12.97 -20.13
C PHE A 6 10.16 11.76 -21.02
N ASN A 7 10.96 11.58 -22.10
CA ASN A 7 10.84 10.48 -23.04
C ASN A 7 12.10 9.61 -23.00
N ILE A 8 11.92 8.27 -23.03
CA ILE A 8 13.01 7.31 -23.25
C ILE A 8 12.67 6.55 -24.55
N GLY A 9 13.30 6.93 -25.64
CA GLY A 9 12.96 6.39 -26.96
C GLY A 9 11.51 6.70 -27.34
N ARG A 10 10.71 5.64 -27.50
CA ARG A 10 9.26 5.76 -27.85
C ARG A 10 8.33 5.77 -26.62
N VAL A 11 8.88 5.64 -25.41
CA VAL A 11 8.08 5.55 -24.18
C VAL A 11 8.01 6.93 -23.53
N GLU A 12 6.79 7.42 -23.34
CA GLU A 12 6.52 8.68 -22.63
C GLU A 12 6.32 8.42 -21.14
N PHE A 13 7.12 9.08 -20.31
CA PHE A 13 6.91 9.10 -18.87
C PHE A 13 6.09 10.33 -18.50
N ARG A 14 4.87 10.10 -17.99
CA ARG A 14 3.90 11.15 -17.69
C ARG A 14 3.89 11.48 -16.21
N TRP A 15 3.72 12.74 -15.86
CA TRP A 15 3.58 13.21 -14.49
C TRP A 15 2.49 12.47 -13.73
N TYR A 16 1.37 12.18 -14.39
CA TYR A 16 0.28 11.43 -13.78
C TYR A 16 0.73 10.05 -13.25
N SER A 17 1.44 9.29 -14.07
CA SER A 17 1.96 7.97 -13.67
C SER A 17 2.98 8.07 -12.54
N PHE A 18 3.79 9.12 -12.53
CA PHE A 18 4.74 9.37 -11.45
C PHE A 18 4.04 9.64 -10.10
N PHE A 19 3.00 10.49 -10.08
CA PHE A 19 2.24 10.76 -8.86
C PHE A 19 1.48 9.52 -8.39
N VAL A 20 0.92 8.71 -9.29
CA VAL A 20 0.27 7.43 -8.93
C VAL A 20 1.29 6.48 -8.30
N LEU A 21 2.49 6.35 -8.85
CA LEU A 21 3.56 5.52 -8.28
C LEU A 21 3.92 5.99 -6.87
N ILE A 22 4.15 7.29 -6.67
CA ILE A 22 4.42 7.85 -5.34
C ILE A 22 3.26 7.57 -4.38
N ALA A 23 2.02 7.76 -4.82
CA ALA A 23 0.84 7.48 -4.00
C ALA A 23 0.79 6.01 -3.54
N VAL A 24 1.09 5.07 -4.43
CA VAL A 24 1.16 3.64 -4.11
C VAL A 24 2.28 3.36 -3.10
N LEU A 25 3.51 3.86 -3.34
CA LEU A 25 4.64 3.64 -2.44
C LEU A 25 4.41 4.22 -1.04
N VAL A 26 3.94 5.47 -0.96
CA VAL A 26 3.61 6.12 0.32
C VAL A 26 2.47 5.38 1.01
N GLY A 27 1.44 4.99 0.25
CA GLY A 27 0.33 4.19 0.75
C GLY A 27 0.76 2.86 1.34
N PHE A 28 1.69 2.19 0.69
CA PHE A 28 2.28 0.93 1.17
C PHE A 28 3.02 1.12 2.50
N VAL A 29 3.88 2.14 2.59
CA VAL A 29 4.62 2.45 3.82
C VAL A 29 3.68 2.76 4.99
N LEU A 30 2.61 3.53 4.74
CA LEU A 30 1.60 3.84 5.76
C LEU A 30 0.84 2.59 6.21
N ALA A 31 0.44 1.73 5.27
CA ALA A 31 -0.26 0.48 5.56
C ALA A 31 0.62 -0.48 6.39
N LEU A 32 1.90 -0.65 6.04
CA LEU A 32 2.84 -1.45 6.81
C LEU A 32 3.06 -0.93 8.23
N ARG A 33 3.20 0.40 8.39
CA ARG A 33 3.33 1.03 9.72
C ARG A 33 2.10 0.82 10.58
N GLU A 34 0.91 0.96 10.00
CA GLU A 34 -0.34 0.76 10.75
C GLU A 34 -0.61 -0.73 11.02
N GLY A 35 -0.28 -1.64 10.09
CA GLY A 35 -0.34 -3.08 10.30
C GLY A 35 0.53 -3.51 11.50
N LYS A 36 1.78 -3.04 11.56
CA LYS A 36 2.67 -3.26 12.70
C LYS A 36 2.05 -2.75 14.02
N ARG A 37 1.43 -1.56 14.00
CA ARG A 37 0.78 -0.99 15.18
C ARG A 37 -0.41 -1.80 15.67
N ARG A 38 -1.07 -2.55 14.77
CA ARG A 38 -2.20 -3.44 15.08
C ARG A 38 -1.78 -4.89 15.31
N ASN A 39 -0.48 -5.18 15.38
CA ASN A 39 0.08 -6.53 15.51
C ASN A 39 -0.37 -7.49 14.38
N ILE A 40 -0.55 -6.94 13.18
CA ILE A 40 -0.76 -7.75 11.96
C ILE A 40 0.61 -7.95 11.32
N ASP A 41 0.86 -9.18 10.89
CA ASP A 41 2.09 -9.55 10.22
C ASP A 41 2.32 -8.67 8.98
N LYS A 42 3.55 -8.19 8.84
CA LYS A 42 3.97 -7.36 7.69
C LYS A 42 3.75 -8.07 6.36
N ASP A 43 3.96 -9.40 6.33
CA ASP A 43 3.82 -10.20 5.11
C ASP A 43 2.34 -10.27 4.68
N ILE A 44 1.40 -10.29 5.61
CA ILE A 44 -0.04 -10.20 5.31
C ILE A 44 -0.37 -8.85 4.65
N ILE A 45 0.17 -7.74 5.17
CA ILE A 45 -0.08 -6.42 4.61
C ILE A 45 0.60 -6.26 3.25
N PHE A 46 1.82 -6.79 3.12
CA PHE A 46 2.57 -6.75 1.87
C PHE A 46 1.87 -7.55 0.78
N ASP A 47 1.55 -8.83 1.05
CA ASP A 47 0.85 -9.71 0.11
C ASP A 47 -0.49 -9.11 -0.32
N MET A 48 -1.29 -8.64 0.65
CA MET A 48 -2.58 -8.00 0.37
C MET A 48 -2.41 -6.80 -0.58
N GLY A 49 -1.47 -5.91 -0.28
CA GLY A 49 -1.22 -4.73 -1.10
C GLY A 49 -0.72 -5.11 -2.50
N PHE A 50 0.20 -6.06 -2.59
CA PHE A 50 0.75 -6.57 -3.84
C PHE A 50 -0.34 -7.16 -4.75
N TYR A 51 -1.14 -8.08 -4.22
CA TYR A 51 -2.25 -8.68 -4.99
C TYR A 51 -3.32 -7.65 -5.33
N THR A 52 -3.64 -6.71 -4.43
CA THR A 52 -4.65 -5.68 -4.70
C THR A 52 -4.23 -4.75 -5.82
N VAL A 53 -2.94 -4.39 -5.90
CA VAL A 53 -2.42 -3.55 -7.00
C VAL A 53 -2.46 -4.32 -8.32
N ILE A 54 -1.96 -5.55 -8.36
CA ILE A 54 -1.94 -6.36 -9.60
C ILE A 54 -3.36 -6.62 -10.11
N PHE A 55 -4.22 -7.19 -9.29
CA PHE A 55 -5.58 -7.50 -9.70
C PHE A 55 -6.42 -6.26 -9.92
N GLY A 56 -6.15 -5.17 -9.19
CA GLY A 56 -6.77 -3.87 -9.44
C GLY A 56 -6.45 -3.32 -10.82
N ILE A 57 -5.20 -3.38 -11.26
CA ILE A 57 -4.81 -2.96 -12.63
C ILE A 57 -5.48 -3.86 -13.68
N LEU A 58 -5.44 -5.17 -13.49
CA LEU A 58 -6.11 -6.13 -14.39
C LEU A 58 -7.63 -5.88 -14.43
N GLY A 59 -8.25 -5.62 -13.29
CA GLY A 59 -9.66 -5.27 -13.20
C GLY A 59 -10.01 -3.97 -13.90
N ALA A 60 -9.17 -2.95 -13.76
CA ALA A 60 -9.34 -1.67 -14.45
C ALA A 60 -9.27 -1.84 -15.97
N ARG A 61 -8.35 -2.68 -16.45
CA ARG A 61 -8.23 -3.00 -17.87
C ARG A 61 -9.42 -3.81 -18.37
N LEU A 62 -9.77 -4.89 -17.66
CA LEU A 62 -10.90 -5.74 -18.03
C LEU A 62 -12.20 -4.94 -18.14
N TYR A 63 -12.47 -4.09 -17.15
CA TYR A 63 -13.66 -3.23 -17.17
C TYR A 63 -13.65 -2.30 -18.38
N TYR A 64 -12.52 -1.65 -18.67
CA TYR A 64 -12.40 -0.76 -19.83
C TYR A 64 -12.65 -1.50 -21.14
N VAL A 65 -12.03 -2.67 -21.31
CA VAL A 65 -12.21 -3.51 -22.52
C VAL A 65 -13.66 -3.94 -22.70
N LEU A 66 -14.32 -4.38 -21.62
CA LEU A 66 -15.72 -4.82 -21.68
C LEU A 66 -16.68 -3.71 -22.12
N PHE A 67 -16.37 -2.46 -21.80
CA PHE A 67 -17.20 -1.30 -22.19
C PHE A 67 -16.76 -0.62 -23.49
N ASN A 68 -15.71 -1.14 -24.15
CA ASN A 68 -15.17 -0.62 -25.41
C ASN A 68 -14.81 -1.75 -26.37
N LEU A 69 -15.62 -2.80 -26.45
CA LEU A 69 -15.34 -4.00 -27.26
C LEU A 69 -15.10 -3.67 -28.73
N ASP A 70 -15.81 -2.67 -29.26
CA ASP A 70 -15.69 -2.25 -30.66
C ASP A 70 -14.26 -1.83 -31.04
N VAL A 71 -13.49 -1.29 -30.07
CA VAL A 71 -12.08 -0.90 -30.28
C VAL A 71 -11.18 -2.14 -30.36
N TYR A 72 -11.50 -3.18 -29.57
CA TYR A 72 -10.63 -4.36 -29.39
C TYR A 72 -10.95 -5.53 -30.31
N GLN A 73 -12.11 -5.53 -30.99
CA GLN A 73 -12.50 -6.63 -31.90
C GLN A 73 -11.59 -6.75 -33.12
N HIS A 74 -10.87 -5.68 -33.50
CA HIS A 74 -9.96 -5.66 -34.65
C HIS A 74 -8.51 -5.98 -34.29
N ASP A 75 -8.07 -5.76 -33.02
CA ASP A 75 -6.75 -6.12 -32.52
C ASP A 75 -6.83 -6.58 -31.06
N PHE A 76 -6.98 -7.90 -30.86
CA PHE A 76 -7.05 -8.50 -29.54
C PHE A 76 -5.74 -8.33 -28.72
N LEU A 77 -4.59 -8.13 -29.37
CA LEU A 77 -3.32 -7.90 -28.69
C LEU A 77 -3.30 -6.54 -28.00
N GLU A 78 -4.10 -5.58 -28.46
CA GLU A 78 -4.23 -4.28 -27.83
C GLU A 78 -4.77 -4.40 -26.39
N ILE A 79 -5.51 -5.45 -26.05
CA ILE A 79 -5.99 -5.71 -24.69
C ILE A 79 -4.83 -5.78 -23.69
N PHE A 80 -3.68 -6.27 -24.09
CA PHE A 80 -2.50 -6.44 -23.24
C PHE A 80 -1.58 -5.22 -23.21
N ARG A 81 -1.78 -4.25 -24.12
CA ARG A 81 -0.96 -3.04 -24.21
C ARG A 81 -1.42 -1.96 -23.21
N LEU A 82 -1.12 -2.20 -21.91
CA LEU A 82 -1.52 -1.29 -20.83
C LEU A 82 -0.90 0.10 -20.95
N TRP A 83 0.23 0.22 -21.63
CA TRP A 83 0.94 1.48 -21.85
C TRP A 83 0.22 2.43 -22.82
N ASN A 84 -0.71 1.93 -23.62
CA ASN A 84 -1.56 2.75 -24.49
C ASN A 84 -2.75 3.38 -23.74
N GLY A 85 -2.83 3.20 -22.41
CA GLY A 85 -3.95 3.69 -21.60
C GLY A 85 -5.12 2.73 -21.56
N GLY A 86 -6.35 3.24 -21.35
CA GLY A 86 -7.57 2.43 -21.30
C GLY A 86 -7.68 1.63 -19.99
N LEU A 87 -7.63 2.34 -18.87
CA LEU A 87 -7.84 1.81 -17.52
C LEU A 87 -9.04 2.51 -16.87
N ALA A 88 -10.08 1.75 -16.53
CA ALA A 88 -11.26 2.28 -15.87
C ALA A 88 -11.16 2.11 -14.35
N ILE A 89 -11.20 3.21 -13.61
CA ILE A 89 -11.09 3.23 -12.16
C ILE A 89 -12.13 2.35 -11.46
N HIS A 90 -13.34 2.27 -12.02
CA HIS A 90 -14.43 1.46 -11.46
C HIS A 90 -14.06 -0.04 -11.43
N GLY A 91 -13.45 -0.56 -12.50
CA GLY A 91 -12.96 -1.92 -12.54
C GLY A 91 -11.86 -2.18 -11.52
N GLY A 92 -10.94 -1.23 -11.36
CA GLY A 92 -9.88 -1.30 -10.34
C GLY A 92 -10.43 -1.36 -8.91
N ILE A 93 -11.43 -0.54 -8.59
CA ILE A 93 -12.09 -0.53 -7.28
C ILE A 93 -12.84 -1.85 -7.03
N LEU A 94 -13.64 -2.31 -7.98
CA LEU A 94 -14.44 -3.53 -7.81
C LEU A 94 -13.57 -4.76 -7.61
N ILE A 95 -12.59 -4.96 -8.48
CA ILE A 95 -11.67 -6.11 -8.40
C ILE A 95 -10.71 -5.96 -7.22
N GLY A 96 -10.26 -4.74 -6.89
CA GLY A 96 -9.46 -4.49 -5.71
C GLY A 96 -10.18 -4.85 -4.41
N LEU A 97 -11.45 -4.47 -4.26
CA LEU A 97 -12.29 -4.85 -3.11
C LEU A 97 -12.54 -6.36 -3.05
N LEU A 98 -12.83 -6.99 -4.20
CA LEU A 98 -12.97 -8.44 -4.30
C LEU A 98 -11.67 -9.14 -3.87
N THR A 99 -10.52 -8.64 -4.30
CA THR A 99 -9.21 -9.17 -3.91
C THR A 99 -9.00 -9.10 -2.40
N ILE A 100 -9.27 -7.95 -1.77
CA ILE A 100 -9.17 -7.80 -0.32
C ILE A 100 -10.13 -8.76 0.39
N TYR A 101 -11.37 -8.91 -0.11
CA TYR A 101 -12.35 -9.84 0.44
C TYR A 101 -11.86 -11.30 0.38
N LEU A 102 -11.45 -11.78 -0.78
CA LEU A 102 -10.95 -13.13 -0.97
C LEU A 102 -9.68 -13.37 -0.14
N PHE A 103 -8.75 -12.43 -0.16
CA PHE A 103 -7.52 -12.47 0.64
C PHE A 103 -7.83 -12.59 2.13
N SER A 104 -8.77 -11.79 2.64
CA SER A 104 -9.18 -11.81 4.05
C SER A 104 -9.75 -13.17 4.45
N LYS A 105 -10.52 -13.82 3.57
CA LYS A 105 -11.05 -15.17 3.79
C LYS A 105 -9.95 -16.23 3.79
N LEU A 106 -9.05 -16.20 2.80
CA LEU A 106 -7.95 -17.15 2.68
C LEU A 106 -6.97 -17.07 3.84
N ARG A 107 -6.60 -15.86 4.26
CA ARG A 107 -5.66 -15.63 5.38
C ARG A 107 -6.33 -15.61 6.75
N LYS A 108 -7.68 -15.75 6.81
CA LYS A 108 -8.49 -15.71 8.05
C LYS A 108 -8.25 -14.44 8.87
N VAL A 109 -8.10 -13.30 8.20
CA VAL A 109 -7.96 -11.96 8.80
C VAL A 109 -9.26 -11.18 8.61
N ASN A 110 -9.60 -10.31 9.56
CA ASN A 110 -10.81 -9.51 9.46
C ASN A 110 -10.68 -8.48 8.31
N MET A 111 -11.56 -8.59 7.29
CA MET A 111 -11.60 -7.67 6.15
C MET A 111 -11.74 -6.20 6.58
N LEU A 112 -12.62 -5.91 7.54
CA LEU A 112 -12.85 -4.55 8.03
C LEU A 112 -11.60 -3.96 8.71
N GLU A 113 -10.78 -4.80 9.31
CA GLU A 113 -9.52 -4.36 9.89
C GLU A 113 -8.48 -4.04 8.81
N LEU A 114 -8.42 -4.86 7.75
CA LEU A 114 -7.55 -4.61 6.60
C LEU A 114 -7.94 -3.31 5.87
N THR A 115 -9.24 -3.09 5.64
CA THR A 115 -9.71 -1.85 5.01
C THR A 115 -9.45 -0.61 5.88
N ASP A 116 -9.56 -0.72 7.21
CA ASP A 116 -9.21 0.35 8.14
C ASP A 116 -7.70 0.71 8.09
N ILE A 117 -6.83 -0.29 7.87
CA ILE A 117 -5.40 -0.05 7.71
C ILE A 117 -5.12 0.75 6.44
N VAL A 118 -5.81 0.44 5.35
CA VAL A 118 -5.59 1.03 4.03
C VAL A 118 -6.28 2.40 3.87
N ALA A 119 -7.37 2.67 4.59
CA ALA A 119 -8.18 3.87 4.41
C ALA A 119 -7.39 5.21 4.44
N PRO A 120 -6.43 5.48 5.36
CA PRO A 120 -5.62 6.69 5.29
C PRO A 120 -4.68 6.72 4.08
N SER A 121 -4.19 5.55 3.66
CA SER A 121 -3.36 5.45 2.46
C SER A 121 -4.13 5.84 1.21
N LEU A 122 -5.42 5.45 1.14
CA LEU A 122 -6.30 5.81 0.03
C LEU A 122 -6.54 7.32 -0.05
N VAL A 123 -6.92 7.96 1.06
CA VAL A 123 -7.21 9.40 1.05
C VAL A 123 -5.95 10.24 0.75
N LEU A 124 -4.78 9.83 1.27
CA LEU A 124 -3.52 10.50 0.94
C LEU A 124 -3.12 10.23 -0.52
N GLY A 125 -3.32 9.01 -1.01
CA GLY A 125 -3.10 8.66 -2.41
C GLY A 125 -3.98 9.48 -3.35
N GLN A 126 -5.24 9.72 -2.99
CA GLN A 126 -6.13 10.62 -3.72
C GLN A 126 -5.58 12.04 -3.74
N ALA A 127 -5.14 12.57 -2.59
CA ALA A 127 -4.51 13.91 -2.53
C ALA A 127 -3.30 14.00 -3.47
N ILE A 128 -2.38 13.03 -3.43
CA ILE A 128 -1.20 13.01 -4.30
C ILE A 128 -1.61 12.91 -5.77
N GLY A 129 -2.57 12.04 -6.10
CA GLY A 129 -3.03 11.84 -7.48
C GLY A 129 -3.65 13.09 -8.12
N ARG A 130 -4.19 14.04 -7.33
CA ARG A 130 -4.73 15.31 -7.85
C ARG A 130 -3.67 16.17 -8.54
N TRP A 131 -2.42 16.07 -8.17
CA TRP A 131 -1.33 16.74 -8.87
C TRP A 131 -1.13 16.19 -10.28
N GLY A 132 -1.45 14.93 -10.53
CA GLY A 132 -1.47 14.38 -11.88
C GLY A 132 -2.49 15.10 -12.79
N ASN A 133 -3.68 15.40 -12.28
CA ASN A 133 -4.68 16.18 -13.04
C ASN A 133 -4.19 17.59 -13.37
N PHE A 134 -3.43 18.23 -12.48
CA PHE A 134 -2.82 19.53 -12.74
C PHE A 134 -1.90 19.53 -13.96
N PHE A 135 -0.99 18.56 -14.03
CA PHE A 135 -0.06 18.46 -15.16
C PHE A 135 -0.76 18.04 -16.47
N ASN A 136 -1.83 17.27 -16.38
CA ASN A 136 -2.65 16.91 -17.54
C ASN A 136 -3.60 18.04 -17.98
N SER A 137 -3.68 19.15 -17.24
CA SER A 137 -4.63 20.25 -17.48
C SER A 137 -6.09 19.77 -17.57
N GLU A 138 -6.45 18.78 -16.75
CA GLU A 138 -7.77 18.15 -16.74
C GLU A 138 -8.47 18.34 -15.37
N ALA A 139 -9.77 18.01 -15.30
CA ALA A 139 -10.56 18.08 -14.06
C ALA A 139 -10.57 19.49 -13.44
N HIS A 140 -10.64 20.52 -14.28
CA HIS A 140 -10.77 21.91 -13.83
C HIS A 140 -12.24 22.31 -13.64
N GLY A 141 -12.45 23.42 -12.94
CA GLY A 141 -13.75 24.02 -12.70
C GLY A 141 -14.15 25.01 -13.81
N PRO A 142 -15.17 25.86 -13.57
CA PRO A 142 -15.64 26.83 -14.52
C PRO A 142 -14.59 27.94 -14.80
N VAL A 143 -14.83 28.66 -15.87
CA VAL A 143 -14.04 29.84 -16.24
C VAL A 143 -14.07 30.88 -15.13
N THR A 144 -12.94 31.51 -14.89
CA THR A 144 -12.79 32.56 -13.87
C THR A 144 -11.82 33.67 -14.35
N THR A 145 -11.52 34.59 -13.49
CA THR A 145 -10.57 35.69 -13.77
C THR A 145 -9.31 35.55 -12.90
N LEU A 146 -8.21 36.12 -13.37
CA LEU A 146 -6.97 36.19 -12.60
C LEU A 146 -7.20 36.86 -11.24
N THR A 147 -7.96 37.95 -11.21
CA THR A 147 -8.27 38.73 -10.00
C THR A 147 -9.01 37.88 -8.97
N ASN A 148 -10.00 37.05 -9.43
CA ASN A 148 -10.73 36.15 -8.54
C ASN A 148 -9.81 35.07 -7.97
N LEU A 149 -8.91 34.49 -8.76
CA LEU A 149 -7.97 33.48 -8.25
C LEU A 149 -7.00 34.07 -7.23
N GLN A 150 -6.49 35.28 -7.48
CA GLN A 150 -5.58 35.99 -6.57
C GLN A 150 -6.26 36.44 -5.28
N SER A 151 -7.56 36.70 -5.28
CA SER A 151 -8.32 37.02 -4.07
C SER A 151 -8.41 35.81 -3.12
N LEU A 152 -8.33 34.60 -3.64
CA LEU A 152 -8.30 33.35 -2.89
C LEU A 152 -6.88 33.09 -2.42
N LYS A 153 -6.44 33.75 -1.34
CA LYS A 153 -5.07 33.68 -0.79
C LYS A 153 -4.55 32.27 -0.50
N ILE A 154 -5.43 31.27 -0.48
CA ILE A 154 -5.07 29.86 -0.25
C ILE A 154 -4.45 29.20 -1.49
N ILE A 155 -4.62 29.78 -2.69
CA ILE A 155 -4.12 29.23 -3.94
C ILE A 155 -2.73 29.79 -4.23
N PRO A 156 -1.69 28.96 -4.31
CA PRO A 156 -0.33 29.42 -4.62
C PRO A 156 -0.23 29.97 -6.06
N ASP A 157 0.64 30.95 -6.28
CA ASP A 157 0.83 31.60 -7.59
C ASP A 157 1.18 30.63 -8.73
N PHE A 158 1.96 29.58 -8.44
CA PHE A 158 2.30 28.59 -9.45
C PHE A 158 1.08 27.76 -9.89
N VAL A 159 0.12 27.52 -8.98
CA VAL A 159 -1.16 26.88 -9.31
C VAL A 159 -1.99 27.82 -10.19
N ILE A 160 -2.10 29.10 -9.80
CA ILE A 160 -2.82 30.10 -10.58
C ILE A 160 -2.26 30.18 -12.00
N LYS A 161 -0.92 30.26 -12.16
CA LYS A 161 -0.25 30.26 -13.46
C LYS A 161 -0.57 29.03 -14.29
N GLY A 162 -0.58 27.86 -13.68
CA GLY A 162 -0.88 26.58 -14.33
C GLY A 162 -2.35 26.42 -14.74
N MET A 163 -3.26 27.19 -14.13
CA MET A 163 -4.69 27.17 -14.46
C MET A 163 -5.07 28.08 -15.60
N LYS A 164 -4.10 28.72 -16.25
CA LYS A 164 -4.29 29.41 -17.54
C LYS A 164 -4.15 28.40 -18.68
N ILE A 165 -5.26 27.88 -19.16
CA ILE A 165 -5.35 26.84 -20.21
C ILE A 165 -5.90 27.57 -21.45
N ASP A 166 -5.20 27.49 -22.56
CA ASP A 166 -5.57 28.13 -23.85
C ASP A 166 -5.95 29.60 -23.71
N GLY A 167 -5.21 30.32 -22.83
CA GLY A 167 -5.41 31.76 -22.62
C GLY A 167 -6.48 32.12 -21.58
N VAL A 168 -7.30 31.15 -21.11
CA VAL A 168 -8.40 31.36 -20.19
C VAL A 168 -8.06 30.78 -18.81
N TYR A 169 -8.47 31.48 -17.75
CA TYR A 169 -8.30 30.97 -16.37
C TYR A 169 -9.48 30.13 -15.92
N TYR A 170 -9.18 29.04 -15.22
CA TYR A 170 -10.17 28.11 -14.68
C TYR A 170 -9.99 27.93 -13.17
N HIS A 171 -11.08 27.59 -12.46
CA HIS A 171 -11.01 27.23 -11.05
C HIS A 171 -10.22 25.92 -10.85
N PRO A 172 -9.23 25.87 -9.93
CA PRO A 172 -8.39 24.70 -9.69
C PRO A 172 -9.11 23.68 -8.82
N THR A 173 -10.12 23.00 -9.34
CA THR A 173 -10.90 22.01 -8.57
C THR A 173 -10.03 20.85 -8.09
N PHE A 174 -8.97 20.48 -8.82
CA PHE A 174 -7.97 19.52 -8.38
C PHE A 174 -7.30 19.94 -7.06
N TYR A 175 -7.01 21.23 -6.90
CA TYR A 175 -6.37 21.79 -5.71
C TYR A 175 -7.32 21.81 -4.51
N TYR A 176 -8.60 22.11 -4.75
CA TYR A 176 -9.63 22.01 -3.71
C TYR A 176 -9.81 20.57 -3.23
N GLU A 177 -9.81 19.60 -4.15
CA GLU A 177 -9.86 18.16 -3.81
C GLU A 177 -8.59 17.73 -3.07
N PHE A 178 -7.42 18.22 -3.48
CA PHE A 178 -6.15 17.95 -2.77
C PHE A 178 -6.23 18.43 -1.32
N LEU A 179 -6.64 19.69 -1.08
CA LEU A 179 -6.78 20.23 0.28
C LEU A 179 -7.81 19.46 1.11
N TRP A 180 -8.95 19.13 0.51
CA TRP A 180 -9.98 18.34 1.18
C TRP A 180 -9.48 16.93 1.57
N CYS A 181 -8.82 16.23 0.67
CA CYS A 181 -8.24 14.92 0.95
C CYS A 181 -7.13 15.01 2.01
N LEU A 182 -6.32 16.06 1.99
CA LEU A 182 -5.29 16.28 3.01
C LEU A 182 -5.92 16.54 4.39
N LEU A 183 -6.97 17.36 4.46
CA LEU A 183 -7.74 17.58 5.68
C LEU A 183 -8.36 16.26 6.18
N GLY A 184 -8.97 15.49 5.27
CA GLY A 184 -9.52 14.17 5.59
C GLY A 184 -8.47 13.20 6.13
N PHE A 185 -7.28 13.20 5.56
CA PHE A 185 -6.15 12.41 6.06
C PHE A 185 -5.78 12.81 7.50
N ILE A 186 -5.66 14.11 7.76
CA ILE A 186 -5.35 14.62 9.10
C ILE A 186 -6.45 14.21 10.10
N ILE A 187 -7.73 14.38 9.75
CA ILE A 187 -8.87 13.97 10.60
C ILE A 187 -8.78 12.47 10.92
N ILE A 188 -8.54 11.63 9.94
CA ILE A 188 -8.42 10.17 10.14
C ILE A 188 -7.25 9.85 11.08
N LEU A 189 -6.11 10.51 10.93
CA LEU A 189 -4.97 10.31 11.84
C LEU A 189 -5.27 10.77 13.26
N LEU A 190 -5.95 11.90 13.45
CA LEU A 190 -6.39 12.40 14.75
C LEU A 190 -7.38 11.43 15.40
N VAL A 191 -8.38 10.98 14.68
CA VAL A 191 -9.33 9.95 15.17
C VAL A 191 -8.58 8.68 15.56
N ARG A 192 -7.62 8.22 14.77
CA ARG A 192 -6.78 7.07 15.12
C ARG A 192 -5.96 7.28 16.39
N LYS A 193 -5.47 8.49 16.62
CA LYS A 193 -4.65 8.82 17.77
C LYS A 193 -5.49 8.91 19.06
N PHE A 194 -6.62 9.60 19.00
CA PHE A 194 -7.40 9.94 20.20
C PHE A 194 -8.51 8.93 20.50
N TYR A 195 -9.16 8.36 19.50
CA TYR A 195 -10.22 7.36 19.68
C TYR A 195 -9.65 5.93 19.64
N LYS A 196 -9.19 5.44 20.81
CA LYS A 196 -8.54 4.13 20.92
C LYS A 196 -9.51 2.94 20.89
N ASN A 197 -10.74 3.12 21.37
CA ASN A 197 -11.77 2.08 21.48
C ASN A 197 -12.58 1.90 20.19
N ARG A 198 -12.00 2.21 19.04
CA ARG A 198 -12.66 2.07 17.75
C ARG A 198 -12.81 0.61 17.35
N LYS A 199 -13.93 0.29 16.75
CA LYS A 199 -14.21 -1.03 16.17
C LYS A 199 -13.70 -1.11 14.75
N SER A 200 -13.38 -2.34 14.28
CA SER A 200 -12.95 -2.57 12.90
C SER A 200 -14.05 -2.12 11.92
N GLY A 201 -13.66 -1.37 10.89
CA GLY A 201 -14.53 -0.77 9.88
C GLY A 201 -14.89 0.70 10.12
N GLN A 202 -14.71 1.24 11.33
CA GLN A 202 -15.07 2.63 11.63
C GLN A 202 -14.19 3.65 10.91
N ILE A 203 -12.90 3.37 10.73
CA ILE A 203 -11.99 4.25 9.97
C ILE A 203 -12.33 4.23 8.49
N THR A 204 -12.71 3.07 7.97
CA THR A 204 -13.19 2.93 6.58
C THR A 204 -14.48 3.73 6.35
N CYS A 205 -15.44 3.63 7.27
CA CYS A 205 -16.67 4.43 7.19
C CYS A 205 -16.37 5.93 7.24
N LEU A 206 -15.48 6.36 8.15
CA LEU A 206 -15.06 7.76 8.25
C LEU A 206 -14.42 8.25 6.96
N TYR A 207 -13.52 7.45 6.37
CA TYR A 207 -12.93 7.74 5.06
C TYR A 207 -13.99 7.91 3.98
N LEU A 208 -14.95 6.98 3.88
CA LEU A 208 -16.01 7.03 2.89
C LEU A 208 -16.92 8.25 3.08
N MET A 209 -17.27 8.61 4.31
CA MET A 209 -18.04 9.81 4.60
C MET A 209 -17.29 11.09 4.20
N ILE A 210 -16.04 11.23 4.58
CA ILE A 210 -15.20 12.41 4.23
C ILE A 210 -15.06 12.52 2.71
N TYR A 211 -14.73 11.41 2.04
CA TYR A 211 -14.59 11.37 0.59
C TYR A 211 -15.89 11.77 -0.12
N SER A 212 -16.99 11.15 0.27
CA SER A 212 -18.29 11.40 -0.35
C SER A 212 -18.75 12.85 -0.17
N LEU A 213 -18.52 13.43 1.01
CA LEU A 213 -18.87 14.83 1.27
C LEU A 213 -18.05 15.77 0.38
N GLY A 214 -16.74 15.58 0.31
CA GLY A 214 -15.88 16.39 -0.56
C GLY A 214 -16.23 16.22 -2.03
N ARG A 215 -16.46 14.99 -2.47
CA ARG A 215 -16.83 14.70 -3.85
C ARG A 215 -18.16 15.33 -4.24
N PHE A 216 -19.15 15.34 -3.36
CA PHE A 216 -20.44 15.97 -3.60
C PHE A 216 -20.29 17.47 -3.88
N PHE A 217 -19.55 18.21 -3.04
CA PHE A 217 -19.37 19.66 -3.21
C PHE A 217 -18.47 20.01 -4.39
N ILE A 218 -17.36 19.33 -4.55
CA ILE A 218 -16.41 19.63 -5.60
C ILE A 218 -16.96 19.27 -6.98
N GLU A 219 -17.75 18.20 -7.07
CA GLU A 219 -18.43 17.84 -8.32
C GLU A 219 -19.39 18.92 -8.80
N SER A 220 -19.98 19.72 -7.91
CA SER A 220 -20.84 20.85 -8.32
C SER A 220 -20.07 21.90 -9.14
N LEU A 221 -18.76 22.05 -8.87
CA LEU A 221 -17.86 22.98 -9.56
C LEU A 221 -17.27 22.40 -10.86
N ARG A 222 -17.39 21.09 -11.12
CA ARG A 222 -16.83 20.48 -12.32
C ARG A 222 -17.71 20.71 -13.54
N THR A 223 -17.06 21.00 -14.66
CA THR A 223 -17.72 21.23 -15.95
C THR A 223 -17.80 19.98 -16.83
N ASP A 224 -16.94 18.98 -16.55
CA ASP A 224 -16.80 17.72 -17.28
C ASP A 224 -17.54 16.53 -16.58
N SER A 225 -18.60 16.82 -15.82
CA SER A 225 -19.32 15.83 -15.04
C SER A 225 -20.20 14.95 -15.90
N LEU A 226 -20.18 13.64 -15.61
CA LEU A 226 -21.09 12.66 -16.21
C LEU A 226 -22.49 12.85 -15.64
N MET A 227 -23.49 13.02 -16.53
CA MET A 227 -24.87 13.30 -16.14
C MET A 227 -25.74 12.02 -16.18
N ILE A 228 -26.55 11.82 -15.15
CA ILE A 228 -27.66 10.86 -15.13
C ILE A 228 -28.94 11.71 -15.12
N LYS A 229 -29.58 11.85 -16.30
CA LYS A 229 -30.66 12.80 -16.51
C LYS A 229 -30.26 14.22 -16.08
N THR A 230 -30.90 14.76 -15.04
CA THR A 230 -30.65 16.12 -14.51
C THR A 230 -29.60 16.16 -13.39
N PHE A 231 -29.15 15.00 -12.89
CA PHE A 231 -28.21 14.92 -11.76
C PHE A 231 -26.81 14.52 -12.22
N LYS A 232 -25.78 15.05 -11.56
CA LYS A 232 -24.41 14.60 -11.76
C LYS A 232 -24.22 13.21 -11.13
N ALA A 233 -23.78 12.22 -11.93
CA ALA A 233 -23.63 10.83 -11.49
C ALA A 233 -22.81 10.70 -10.20
N ALA A 234 -21.69 11.43 -10.13
CA ALA A 234 -20.82 11.40 -8.97
C ALA A 234 -21.47 11.97 -7.70
N GLN A 235 -22.38 12.94 -7.82
CA GLN A 235 -23.13 13.47 -6.66
C GLN A 235 -24.12 12.44 -6.11
N VAL A 236 -24.86 11.76 -7.00
CA VAL A 236 -25.81 10.70 -6.60
C VAL A 236 -25.09 9.57 -5.88
N ILE A 237 -23.98 9.09 -6.46
CA ILE A 237 -23.14 8.05 -5.86
C ILE A 237 -22.59 8.52 -4.50
N SER A 238 -22.17 9.77 -4.40
CA SER A 238 -21.64 10.33 -3.15
C SER A 238 -22.69 10.36 -2.04
N VAL A 239 -23.92 10.74 -2.33
CA VAL A 239 -25.01 10.71 -1.34
C VAL A 239 -25.29 9.28 -0.87
N ILE A 240 -25.41 8.34 -1.80
CA ILE A 240 -25.65 6.92 -1.47
C ILE A 240 -24.51 6.39 -0.59
N LEU A 241 -23.25 6.66 -0.98
CA LEU A 241 -22.09 6.18 -0.26
C LEU A 241 -21.95 6.81 1.13
N PHE A 242 -22.28 8.11 1.27
CA PHE A 242 -22.31 8.80 2.55
C PHE A 242 -23.35 8.18 3.50
N VAL A 243 -24.60 8.03 3.03
CA VAL A 243 -25.69 7.47 3.84
C VAL A 243 -25.39 6.03 4.23
N ALA A 244 -24.94 5.19 3.28
CA ALA A 244 -24.60 3.80 3.56
C ALA A 244 -23.46 3.69 4.58
N SER A 245 -22.39 4.47 4.43
CA SER A 245 -21.26 4.46 5.36
C SER A 245 -21.63 5.03 6.73
N PHE A 246 -22.49 6.02 6.80
CA PHE A 246 -23.00 6.57 8.05
C PHE A 246 -23.85 5.54 8.80
N ILE A 247 -24.82 4.89 8.12
CA ILE A 247 -25.64 3.82 8.73
C ILE A 247 -24.74 2.69 9.23
N PHE A 248 -23.79 2.26 8.40
CA PHE A 248 -22.86 1.19 8.80
C PHE A 248 -21.98 1.59 9.98
N PHE A 249 -21.53 2.84 10.05
CA PHE A 249 -20.79 3.38 11.19
C PHE A 249 -21.63 3.30 12.48
N ILE A 250 -22.88 3.69 12.42
CA ILE A 250 -23.82 3.60 13.56
C ILE A 250 -24.03 2.14 13.99
N ILE A 251 -24.25 1.22 13.05
CA ILE A 251 -24.36 -0.22 13.35
C ILE A 251 -23.10 -0.72 14.09
N LEU A 252 -21.91 -0.31 13.63
CA LEU A 252 -20.66 -0.67 14.28
C LEU A 252 -20.54 -0.09 15.71
N LEU A 253 -21.11 1.09 16.01
CA LEU A 253 -21.12 1.64 17.36
C LEU A 253 -21.85 0.75 18.36
N PHE A 254 -22.95 0.14 17.94
CA PHE A 254 -23.77 -0.72 18.80
C PHE A 254 -23.37 -2.21 18.78
N LYS A 255 -22.57 -2.64 17.81
CA LYS A 255 -22.11 -4.02 17.72
C LYS A 255 -21.24 -4.38 18.94
N LYS A 256 -21.64 -5.37 19.73
CA LYS A 256 -20.78 -5.92 20.81
C LYS A 256 -19.52 -6.52 20.17
N GLU A 257 -18.34 -6.19 20.72
CA GLU A 257 -17.10 -6.83 20.28
C GLU A 257 -17.14 -8.32 20.64
N GLU A 258 -17.27 -9.17 19.64
CA GLU A 258 -16.75 -10.53 19.75
C GLU A 258 -15.23 -10.40 19.76
N LYS A 259 -14.61 -10.59 20.93
CA LYS A 259 -13.16 -10.77 21.05
C LYS A 259 -12.80 -12.03 20.26
N VAL A 260 -12.56 -11.87 18.97
CA VAL A 260 -11.87 -12.89 18.17
C VAL A 260 -10.49 -13.02 18.81
N LYS A 261 -10.36 -13.97 19.73
CA LYS A 261 -9.07 -14.37 20.27
C LYS A 261 -8.25 -14.81 19.07
N ILE A 262 -7.29 -13.98 18.67
CA ILE A 262 -6.26 -14.34 17.72
C ILE A 262 -5.48 -15.52 18.35
N LYS A 263 -5.91 -16.74 18.01
CA LYS A 263 -5.25 -18.00 18.43
C LYS A 263 -3.98 -18.26 17.60
N THR A 264 -3.38 -17.24 16.98
CA THR A 264 -2.42 -17.48 15.91
C THR A 264 -0.97 -17.57 16.39
N ASN A 265 -0.57 -16.94 17.48
CA ASN A 265 0.85 -17.00 17.87
C ASN A 265 1.20 -18.06 18.93
N LYS A 266 0.28 -18.42 19.82
CA LYS A 266 0.62 -19.47 20.82
C LYS A 266 0.77 -20.89 20.26
N ARG A 267 0.29 -21.14 19.03
CA ARG A 267 0.47 -22.47 18.38
C ARG A 267 1.78 -22.56 17.59
N ILE A 268 2.26 -21.44 17.07
CA ILE A 268 3.55 -21.37 16.36
C ILE A 268 4.68 -21.35 17.38
N GLU A 269 4.62 -20.50 18.41
CA GLU A 269 5.58 -20.52 19.53
C GLU A 269 5.64 -21.87 20.26
N LYS A 270 4.50 -22.56 20.45
CA LYS A 270 4.52 -23.94 21.01
C LYS A 270 5.08 -24.99 20.05
N LYS A 271 5.03 -24.79 18.74
CA LYS A 271 5.66 -25.69 17.77
C LYS A 271 7.16 -25.42 17.63
N GLU A 272 7.56 -24.17 17.64
CA GLU A 272 8.98 -23.78 17.62
C GLU A 272 9.68 -24.22 18.92
N ASN A 273 9.13 -23.94 20.10
CA ASN A 273 9.65 -24.42 21.38
C ASN A 273 9.65 -25.95 21.52
N LYS A 274 8.76 -26.69 20.83
CA LYS A 274 8.81 -28.14 20.80
C LYS A 274 9.88 -28.69 19.86
N ASN A 275 10.16 -27.99 18.76
CA ASN A 275 11.23 -28.36 17.83
C ASN A 275 12.60 -28.04 18.41
N ASP A 276 12.78 -26.88 19.05
CA ASP A 276 14.04 -26.52 19.71
C ASP A 276 14.37 -27.46 20.88
N ASN A 277 13.38 -27.86 21.69
CA ASN A 277 13.57 -28.85 22.74
C ASN A 277 13.86 -30.28 22.22
N LYS A 278 13.41 -30.62 21.00
CA LYS A 278 13.73 -31.90 20.36
C LYS A 278 15.15 -31.90 19.80
N LEU A 279 15.57 -30.78 19.19
CA LEU A 279 16.94 -30.59 18.69
C LEU A 279 17.96 -30.60 19.83
N ASP A 280 17.67 -29.94 20.95
CA ASP A 280 18.55 -29.92 22.13
C ASP A 280 18.67 -31.29 22.81
N ASN A 281 17.63 -32.13 22.76
CA ASN A 281 17.69 -33.50 23.30
C ASN A 281 18.47 -34.44 22.37
N GLU A 282 18.31 -34.33 21.05
CA GLU A 282 19.10 -35.11 20.09
C GLU A 282 20.60 -34.77 20.17
N VAL A 283 20.93 -33.47 20.32
CA VAL A 283 22.34 -33.02 20.50
C VAL A 283 22.93 -33.48 21.83
N LYS A 284 22.10 -33.66 22.90
CA LYS A 284 22.54 -34.19 24.19
C LYS A 284 22.72 -35.71 24.16
N GLU A 285 21.91 -36.47 23.40
CA GLU A 285 22.09 -37.90 23.19
C GLU A 285 23.32 -38.19 22.33
N ASP A 286 23.57 -37.48 21.27
CA ASP A 286 24.77 -37.61 20.43
C ASP A 286 26.07 -37.30 21.21
N LYS A 287 26.03 -36.30 22.11
CA LYS A 287 27.18 -36.04 23.02
C LYS A 287 27.39 -37.13 24.05
N LYS A 288 26.34 -37.79 24.53
CA LYS A 288 26.45 -38.93 25.48
C LYS A 288 27.00 -40.16 24.78
N VAL A 289 26.62 -40.45 23.55
CA VAL A 289 27.08 -41.59 22.76
C VAL A 289 28.59 -41.40 22.41
N LYS A 290 29.00 -40.18 22.03
CA LYS A 290 30.42 -39.89 21.77
C LYS A 290 31.29 -39.96 23.01
N THR A 291 30.79 -39.61 24.19
CA THR A 291 31.54 -39.66 25.46
C THR A 291 31.70 -41.11 25.96
N THR A 292 30.76 -42.00 25.64
CA THR A 292 30.81 -43.42 25.99
C THR A 292 31.73 -44.19 25.06
N SER A 293 31.82 -43.85 23.76
CA SER A 293 32.74 -44.45 22.82
C SER A 293 34.20 -44.08 23.12
N THR A 294 34.46 -42.85 23.57
CA THR A 294 35.82 -42.37 23.86
C THR A 294 36.38 -42.99 25.15
N LYS A 295 35.50 -43.37 26.14
CA LYS A 295 35.94 -44.08 27.36
C LYS A 295 36.17 -45.58 27.15
N ALA A 296 35.67 -46.18 26.08
CA ALA A 296 35.87 -47.61 25.78
C ALA A 296 37.18 -47.81 24.99
N VAL A 297 37.67 -46.82 24.24
CA VAL A 297 38.91 -46.89 23.46
C VAL A 297 40.16 -46.63 24.33
N THR A 298 40.03 -45.83 25.41
CA THR A 298 41.18 -45.45 26.27
C THR A 298 41.57 -46.55 27.29
N LYS A 299 40.83 -47.66 27.39
CA LYS A 299 41.15 -48.77 28.33
C LYS A 299 41.88 -49.96 27.68
N LYS A 300 42.19 -49.94 26.40
CA LYS A 300 42.84 -51.03 25.67
C LYS A 300 44.25 -50.75 25.13
N THR A 301 44.82 -49.58 25.40
CA THR A 301 46.15 -49.23 24.84
C THR A 301 47.15 -48.74 25.88
N THR A 302 47.15 -49.35 27.06
CA THR A 302 48.24 -49.14 28.04
C THR A 302 48.90 -50.48 28.36
N LYS A 303 49.58 -51.07 27.36
CA LYS A 303 50.65 -52.08 27.61
C LYS A 303 51.51 -52.19 26.36
N LYS A 304 52.80 -51.81 26.49
CA LYS A 304 53.94 -51.85 25.56
C LYS A 304 54.10 -50.54 24.78
N THR A 305 55.19 -49.82 24.78
CA THR A 305 56.57 -50.11 25.06
C THR A 305 57.26 -48.76 25.10
N SER A 306 58.17 -48.61 26.05
CA SER A 306 59.18 -47.57 26.12
C SER A 306 60.16 -47.72 24.96
N THR A 307 60.66 -46.63 24.31
CA THR A 307 62.05 -46.33 24.12
C THR A 307 62.24 -45.18 23.09
N LYS A 308 63.08 -44.26 23.55
CA LYS A 308 64.08 -43.43 22.85
C LYS A 308 63.66 -42.39 21.77
N THR A 309 63.90 -41.21 22.09
CA THR A 309 65.09 -40.30 21.82
C THR A 309 64.92 -39.30 20.69
N SER A 310 65.10 -38.06 21.07
CA SER A 310 65.97 -37.02 20.49
C SER A 310 65.43 -36.03 19.46
N SER A 311 65.35 -34.84 19.95
CA SER A 311 65.89 -33.57 19.42
C SER A 311 65.68 -33.19 17.95
N LYS A 312 65.12 -32.07 17.69
CA LYS A 312 65.84 -30.87 17.22
C LYS A 312 64.92 -29.65 17.04
N LYS A 313 65.41 -28.60 17.61
CA LYS A 313 65.11 -27.18 17.39
C LYS A 313 65.17 -26.75 15.94
N THR A 314 64.45 -25.74 15.57
CA THR A 314 64.88 -24.40 15.07
C THR A 314 63.59 -23.74 14.48
N SER A 315 63.12 -22.63 15.01
CA SER A 315 63.41 -21.18 14.78
C SER A 315 63.21 -20.78 13.32
N SER A 316 62.40 -19.87 13.01
CA SER A 316 62.52 -18.43 13.04
C SER A 316 61.51 -17.80 12.03
N THR A 317 60.85 -16.82 12.44
CA THR A 317 60.96 -15.40 12.23
C THR A 317 60.27 -14.83 10.98
N LYS A 318 59.27 -13.97 11.27
CA LYS A 318 59.10 -12.56 10.82
C LYS A 318 59.04 -12.23 9.33
N LYS A 319 58.05 -11.53 8.90
CA LYS A 319 57.92 -10.07 8.67
C LYS A 319 56.80 -9.77 7.65
N THR A 320 55.86 -9.00 8.03
CA THR A 320 55.54 -7.59 7.69
C THR A 320 55.81 -7.09 6.26
N LYS A 321 54.77 -6.52 5.66
CA LYS A 321 54.62 -5.15 5.08
C LYS A 321 53.46 -5.20 4.07
N LYS A 322 52.40 -4.40 4.21
CA LYS A 322 52.22 -2.96 3.93
C LYS A 322 52.51 -2.54 2.49
N ALA A 323 51.48 -2.04 1.86
CA ALA A 323 51.33 -0.83 1.06
C ALA A 323 50.34 -1.10 -0.08
N LYS A 324 49.25 -0.35 -0.26
CA LYS A 324 49.06 1.02 -0.71
C LYS A 324 48.91 1.14 -2.24
N SER A 325 47.85 1.80 -2.59
CA SER A 325 47.57 2.62 -3.80
C SER A 325 47.37 1.83 -5.10
N GLU A 326 46.33 2.03 -5.83
CA GLU A 326 45.77 3.25 -6.38
C GLU A 326 44.23 3.14 -6.45
#